data_0a70d9190ab1c250d0b57f18f7d629a0
#
_entry.id   0a70d9190ab1c250d0b57f18f7d629a0
#
_cell.length_a   1.000
_cell.length_b   1.000
_cell.length_c   1.000
_cell.angle_alpha   90.00
_cell.angle_beta   90.00
_cell.angle_gamma   90.00
#
_symmetry.space_group_name_H-M   'P 1'
#
loop_
_entity.id
_entity.type
_entity.pdbx_description
1 polymer ?
#
loop_
_entity_poly.entity_id
_entity_poly.type
_entity_poly.pdbx_seq_one_letter_code
_entity_poly.pdbx_strand_id
1 'polypeptide(L)'
;MASNIYTAGLNNVGSFQVSGAPFVTSSVVPQSGSGYFKVEFPYVTKEITISNNSTSSHDLVRIAFSEIGLEDNVANYFLVGSTKDGNGPTTLDVKATELYVMSDDNHTAPVSVFASLTNLPVSRVNNISPSGSNWSGSVGVD
;
A
#
# COMPACT_ATOMS: atom_id res chain seq x y z
N MET A 1 -10.63 -3.48 -37.99
CA MET A 1 -10.74 -2.07 -37.72
C MET A 1 -10.86 -1.83 -36.21
N ALA A 2 -10.06 -0.98 -35.70
CA ALA A 2 -9.90 -0.88 -34.23
C ALA A 2 -10.48 0.44 -33.72
N SER A 3 -11.72 0.74 -34.12
CA SER A 3 -12.37 1.97 -33.66
C SER A 3 -12.63 2.03 -32.16
N ASN A 4 -12.56 0.89 -31.50
CA ASN A 4 -12.86 0.82 -30.05
C ASN A 4 -11.61 0.60 -29.24
N ILE A 5 -10.57 1.35 -29.52
CA ILE A 5 -9.36 1.30 -28.71
C ILE A 5 -9.58 2.16 -27.47
N TYR A 6 -9.54 1.52 -26.32
CA TYR A 6 -9.65 2.20 -25.04
C TYR A 6 -8.26 2.43 -24.47
N THR A 7 -7.98 3.68 -24.16
CA THR A 7 -6.72 4.04 -23.52
C THR A 7 -6.88 3.91 -22.00
N ALA A 8 -5.94 3.24 -21.35
CA ALA A 8 -5.95 3.15 -19.90
C ALA A 8 -5.85 4.53 -19.28
N GLY A 9 -6.70 4.82 -18.30
CA GLY A 9 -6.74 6.11 -17.64
C GLY A 9 -7.59 6.06 -16.38
N LEU A 10 -7.51 7.11 -15.59
CA LEU A 10 -8.19 7.18 -14.30
C LEU A 10 -9.72 7.03 -14.41
N ASN A 11 -10.29 7.55 -15.48
CA ASN A 11 -11.73 7.53 -15.68
C ASN A 11 -12.19 6.34 -16.51
N ASN A 12 -11.29 5.44 -16.87
CA ASN A 12 -11.62 4.25 -17.63
C ASN A 12 -11.91 3.10 -16.69
N VAL A 13 -13.19 2.78 -16.52
CA VAL A 13 -13.62 1.72 -15.61
C VAL A 13 -12.97 0.37 -15.97
N GLY A 14 -12.78 0.09 -17.25
CA GLY A 14 -12.15 -1.15 -17.69
C GLY A 14 -10.72 -1.31 -17.19
N SER A 15 -10.00 -0.22 -16.94
CA SER A 15 -8.64 -0.28 -16.40
C SER A 15 -8.60 -0.87 -14.99
N PHE A 16 -9.71 -0.82 -14.26
CA PHE A 16 -9.79 -1.30 -12.89
C PHE A 16 -10.55 -2.63 -12.78
N GLN A 17 -11.29 -3.02 -13.79
CA GLN A 17 -12.10 -4.24 -13.76
C GLN A 17 -11.39 -5.47 -14.29
N VAL A 18 -10.40 -5.30 -15.16
CA VAL A 18 -9.66 -6.43 -15.70
C VAL A 18 -8.78 -7.07 -14.65
N SER A 19 -8.48 -8.36 -14.80
CA SER A 19 -7.55 -9.05 -13.92
C SER A 19 -6.19 -8.39 -13.99
N GLY A 20 -5.64 -8.06 -12.84
CA GLY A 20 -4.37 -7.36 -12.77
C GLY A 20 -3.18 -8.29 -12.91
N ALA A 21 -2.04 -7.70 -13.29
CA ALA A 21 -0.77 -8.40 -13.20
C ALA A 21 -0.37 -8.55 -11.74
N PRO A 22 0.18 -9.70 -11.36
CA PRO A 22 0.60 -9.89 -9.97
C PRO A 22 1.89 -9.12 -9.65
N PHE A 23 1.97 -8.61 -8.45
CA PHE A 23 3.16 -7.98 -7.91
C PHE A 23 3.34 -8.48 -6.48
N VAL A 24 4.53 -9.00 -6.17
CA VAL A 24 4.82 -9.51 -4.83
C VAL A 24 6.17 -8.99 -4.38
N THR A 25 6.22 -8.51 -3.16
CA THR A 25 7.47 -8.11 -2.52
C THR A 25 7.44 -8.49 -1.05
N SER A 26 8.61 -8.73 -0.49
CA SER A 26 8.77 -9.05 0.92
C SER A 26 9.98 -8.34 1.45
N SER A 27 9.89 -7.88 2.68
CA SER A 27 11.01 -7.21 3.34
C SER A 27 10.85 -7.30 4.86
N VAL A 28 11.95 -7.09 5.55
CA VAL A 28 11.95 -6.88 6.98
C VAL A 28 11.81 -5.38 7.20
N VAL A 29 10.67 -4.97 7.76
CA VAL A 29 10.39 -3.55 7.94
C VAL A 29 11.09 -3.03 9.19
N PRO A 30 11.54 -1.75 9.19
CA PRO A 30 12.23 -1.18 10.33
C PRO A 30 11.33 -1.04 11.55
N GLN A 31 11.96 -0.99 12.72
CA GLN A 31 11.26 -0.69 13.96
C GLN A 31 10.72 0.74 13.94
N SER A 32 9.78 1.00 14.84
CA SER A 32 9.17 2.32 14.99
C SER A 32 10.22 3.40 15.19
N GLY A 33 10.12 4.48 14.41
CA GLY A 33 11.03 5.60 14.51
C GLY A 33 12.38 5.43 13.80
N SER A 34 12.65 4.27 13.21
CA SER A 34 13.94 3.98 12.55
C SER A 34 13.88 4.03 11.03
N GLY A 35 12.74 4.40 10.48
CA GLY A 35 12.56 4.43 9.03
C GLY A 35 11.32 3.68 8.61
N TYR A 36 11.21 3.43 7.34
CA TYR A 36 10.04 2.73 6.78
C TYR A 36 10.45 1.93 5.55
N PHE A 37 9.61 0.97 5.20
CA PHE A 37 9.73 0.24 3.95
C PHE A 37 8.73 0.84 2.97
N LYS A 38 9.23 1.37 1.86
CA LYS A 38 8.41 1.95 0.82
C LYS A 38 8.25 0.96 -0.32
N VAL A 39 7.01 0.69 -0.70
CA VAL A 39 6.70 -0.12 -1.87
C VAL A 39 6.24 0.81 -2.98
N GLU A 40 6.96 0.81 -4.09
CA GLU A 40 6.58 1.57 -5.27
C GLU A 40 6.03 0.61 -6.31
N PHE A 41 4.76 0.77 -6.65
CA PHE A 41 4.12 -0.09 -7.64
C PHE A 41 4.41 0.42 -9.06
N PRO A 42 4.75 -0.46 -10.00
CA PRO A 42 5.00 -0.03 -11.39
C PRO A 42 3.74 0.43 -12.12
N TYR A 43 2.59 -0.07 -11.69
CA TYR A 43 1.28 0.34 -12.19
C TYR A 43 0.35 0.59 -11.03
N VAL A 44 -0.72 1.34 -11.27
CA VAL A 44 -1.72 1.60 -10.24
C VAL A 44 -2.35 0.29 -9.80
N THR A 45 -2.51 0.12 -8.51
CA THR A 45 -3.06 -1.12 -7.95
C THR A 45 -4.58 -1.17 -8.12
N LYS A 46 -5.09 -2.39 -8.14
CA LYS A 46 -6.51 -2.68 -8.01
C LYS A 46 -6.80 -3.18 -6.60
N GLU A 47 -5.89 -3.98 -6.07
CA GLU A 47 -6.03 -4.61 -4.78
C GLU A 47 -4.65 -4.82 -4.17
N ILE A 48 -4.54 -4.64 -2.88
CA ILE A 48 -3.28 -4.85 -2.14
C ILE A 48 -3.59 -5.78 -0.98
N THR A 49 -2.77 -6.83 -0.82
CA THR A 49 -2.85 -7.74 0.31
C THR A 49 -1.55 -7.69 1.08
N ILE A 50 -1.64 -7.49 2.38
CA ILE A 50 -0.49 -7.35 3.26
C ILE A 50 -0.54 -8.44 4.32
N SER A 51 0.58 -9.15 4.49
CA SER A 51 0.73 -10.17 5.51
C SER A 51 1.87 -9.81 6.45
N ASN A 52 1.59 -9.77 7.73
CA ASN A 52 2.61 -9.59 8.77
C ASN A 52 3.08 -10.99 9.19
N ASN A 53 4.24 -11.38 8.72
CA ASN A 53 4.79 -12.72 8.90
C ASN A 53 5.63 -12.85 10.16
N SER A 54 5.50 -11.95 11.12
CA SER A 54 6.25 -12.02 12.37
C SER A 54 5.94 -13.31 13.12
N THR A 55 6.97 -13.91 13.67
CA THR A 55 6.83 -15.09 14.51
C THR A 55 6.66 -14.73 15.97
N SER A 56 6.71 -13.45 16.32
CA SER A 56 6.50 -12.97 17.68
C SER A 56 5.06 -12.52 17.87
N SER A 57 4.51 -12.86 19.04
CA SER A 57 3.15 -12.43 19.38
C SER A 57 3.12 -10.91 19.60
N HIS A 58 1.99 -10.31 19.25
CA HIS A 58 1.70 -8.88 19.45
C HIS A 58 2.55 -7.92 18.62
N ASP A 59 3.31 -8.43 17.64
CA ASP A 59 3.98 -7.56 16.69
C ASP A 59 2.95 -7.01 15.69
N LEU A 60 2.83 -5.69 15.66
CA LEU A 60 1.95 -5.00 14.72
C LEU A 60 2.77 -4.21 13.74
N VAL A 61 2.25 -4.05 12.52
CA VAL A 61 2.87 -3.19 11.53
C VAL A 61 1.90 -2.08 11.14
N ARG A 62 2.47 -0.90 10.88
CA ARG A 62 1.72 0.27 10.43
C ARG A 62 1.72 0.30 8.92
N ILE A 63 0.55 0.54 8.35
CA ILE A 63 0.36 0.67 6.91
C ILE A 63 -0.20 2.05 6.64
N ALA A 64 0.47 2.79 5.76
CA ALA A 64 0.02 4.13 5.36
C ALA A 64 0.31 4.36 3.89
N PHE A 65 -0.27 5.40 3.35
CA PHE A 65 -0.06 5.79 1.96
C PHE A 65 0.83 7.02 1.83
N SER A 66 1.40 7.47 2.94
CA SER A 66 2.38 8.55 2.98
C SER A 66 3.36 8.31 4.11
N GLU A 67 4.57 8.85 3.97
CA GLU A 67 5.58 8.80 5.01
C GLU A 67 5.08 9.48 6.28
N ILE A 68 4.47 10.64 6.13
CA ILE A 68 3.95 11.44 7.25
C ILE A 68 2.87 10.67 8.01
N GLY A 69 2.06 9.89 7.30
CA GLY A 69 0.99 9.09 7.91
C GLY A 69 1.48 8.06 8.89
N LEU A 70 2.73 7.62 8.80
CA LEU A 70 3.31 6.64 9.72
C LEU A 70 3.75 7.26 11.05
N GLU A 71 3.86 8.58 11.13
CA GLU A 71 4.34 9.25 12.33
C GLU A 71 3.31 9.23 13.45
N ASP A 72 3.80 9.12 14.69
CA ASP A 72 2.94 9.04 15.88
C ASP A 72 2.05 10.26 16.05
N ASN A 73 2.55 11.44 15.68
CA ASN A 73 1.80 12.70 15.85
C ASN A 73 0.73 12.92 14.79
N VAL A 74 0.83 12.26 13.65
CA VAL A 74 -0.18 12.32 12.59
C VAL A 74 -1.11 11.12 12.66
N ALA A 75 -0.54 9.92 12.82
CA ALA A 75 -1.25 8.67 13.03
C ALA A 75 -2.31 8.35 11.97
N ASN A 76 -2.00 8.63 10.70
CA ASN A 76 -2.88 8.28 9.58
C ASN A 76 -2.48 6.92 8.99
N TYR A 77 -2.37 5.93 9.86
CA TYR A 77 -2.04 4.56 9.49
C TYR A 77 -3.04 3.60 10.13
N PHE A 78 -3.08 2.38 9.61
CA PHE A 78 -3.80 1.30 10.28
C PHE A 78 -2.82 0.18 10.60
N LEU A 79 -3.23 -0.71 11.51
CA LEU A 79 -2.37 -1.76 12.03
C LEU A 79 -2.76 -3.11 11.46
N VAL A 80 -1.74 -3.92 11.14
CA VAL A 80 -1.92 -5.30 10.68
C VAL A 80 -1.25 -6.22 11.69
N GLY A 81 -2.02 -7.14 12.23
CA GLY A 81 -1.56 -8.08 13.23
C GLY A 81 -0.76 -9.24 12.66
N SER A 82 0.03 -9.86 13.53
CA SER A 82 0.90 -10.98 13.19
C SER A 82 0.12 -12.25 12.89
N THR A 83 0.61 -13.05 11.95
CA THR A 83 0.08 -14.39 11.70
C THR A 83 0.25 -15.31 12.91
N LYS A 84 1.25 -15.01 13.75
CA LYS A 84 1.46 -15.74 15.01
C LYS A 84 0.27 -15.60 15.94
N ASP A 85 -0.40 -14.45 15.93
CA ASP A 85 -1.59 -14.20 16.75
C ASP A 85 -2.88 -14.68 16.08
N GLY A 86 -2.78 -15.41 14.98
CA GLY A 86 -3.94 -15.91 14.25
C GLY A 86 -4.54 -14.94 13.27
N ASN A 87 -3.87 -13.84 12.98
CA ASN A 87 -4.35 -12.86 12.02
C ASN A 87 -3.99 -13.29 10.60
N GLY A 88 -4.97 -13.29 9.72
CA GLY A 88 -4.73 -13.54 8.31
C GLY A 88 -4.25 -12.29 7.59
N PRO A 89 -3.91 -12.43 6.30
CA PRO A 89 -3.57 -11.28 5.48
C PRO A 89 -4.70 -10.27 5.42
N THR A 90 -4.35 -8.98 5.34
CA THR A 90 -5.32 -7.91 5.19
C THR A 90 -5.36 -7.48 3.74
N THR A 91 -6.55 -7.43 3.16
CA THR A 91 -6.74 -7.05 1.77
C THR A 91 -7.41 -5.70 1.67
N LEU A 92 -6.82 -4.83 0.86
CA LEU A 92 -7.32 -3.49 0.58
C LEU A 92 -7.69 -3.38 -0.89
N ASP A 93 -8.93 -3.01 -1.15
CA ASP A 93 -9.42 -2.79 -2.50
C ASP A 93 -9.26 -1.29 -2.82
N VAL A 94 -8.02 -0.91 -3.17
CA VAL A 94 -7.65 0.50 -3.31
C VAL A 94 -6.79 0.73 -4.55
N LYS A 95 -6.95 1.91 -5.11
CA LYS A 95 -6.14 2.45 -6.18
C LYS A 95 -4.97 3.20 -5.56
N ALA A 96 -3.77 2.67 -5.66
CA ALA A 96 -2.60 3.28 -5.04
C ALA A 96 -1.37 3.14 -5.94
N THR A 97 -0.42 4.03 -5.76
CA THR A 97 0.87 4.03 -6.46
C THR A 97 2.02 3.67 -5.53
N GLU A 98 1.84 3.89 -4.24
CA GLU A 98 2.87 3.64 -3.23
C GLU A 98 2.22 3.14 -1.94
N LEU A 99 3.01 2.42 -1.16
CA LEU A 99 2.62 1.94 0.16
C LEU A 99 3.80 2.10 1.11
N TYR A 100 3.51 2.53 2.32
CA TYR A 100 4.54 2.75 3.36
C TYR A 100 4.25 1.84 4.54
N VAL A 101 5.26 1.11 4.98
CA VAL A 101 5.12 0.10 6.03
C VAL A 101 6.20 0.32 7.09
N MET A 102 5.81 0.27 8.35
CA MET A 102 6.74 0.40 9.48
C MET A 102 6.22 -0.47 10.62
N SER A 103 7.13 -1.03 11.41
CA SER A 103 6.72 -1.72 12.62
C SER A 103 6.15 -0.73 13.65
N ASP A 104 5.18 -1.19 14.43
CA ASP A 104 4.55 -0.35 15.46
C ASP A 104 5.31 -0.39 16.78
N ASP A 105 6.34 -1.21 16.90
CA ASP A 105 7.07 -1.37 18.15
C ASP A 105 8.59 -1.29 17.93
N ASN A 106 9.35 -1.72 18.94
CA ASN A 106 10.81 -1.66 18.92
C ASN A 106 11.46 -2.84 18.19
N HIS A 107 10.69 -3.64 17.47
CA HIS A 107 11.19 -4.80 16.74
C HIS A 107 10.97 -4.62 15.24
N THR A 108 11.85 -5.23 14.47
CA THR A 108 11.61 -5.36 13.03
C THR A 108 10.60 -6.47 12.79
N ALA A 109 9.92 -6.40 11.66
CA ALA A 109 8.91 -7.41 11.33
C ALA A 109 9.02 -7.79 9.85
N PRO A 110 8.99 -9.10 9.52
CA PRO A 110 8.94 -9.52 8.13
C PRO A 110 7.51 -9.33 7.59
N VAL A 111 7.39 -8.69 6.45
CA VAL A 111 6.12 -8.37 5.83
C VAL A 111 6.15 -8.79 4.36
N SER A 112 5.06 -9.34 3.88
CA SER A 112 4.85 -9.63 2.46
C SER A 112 3.72 -8.78 1.94
N VAL A 113 3.92 -8.20 0.75
CA VAL A 113 2.91 -7.40 0.07
C VAL A 113 2.64 -8.02 -1.28
N PHE A 114 1.38 -8.34 -1.51
CA PHE A 114 0.89 -8.78 -2.82
C PHE A 114 -0.02 -7.70 -3.37
N ALA A 115 0.11 -7.40 -4.64
CA ALA A 115 -0.78 -6.46 -5.29
C ALA A 115 -1.24 -7.01 -6.63
N SER A 116 -2.49 -6.73 -6.94
CA SER A 116 -3.05 -6.92 -8.27
C SER A 116 -2.97 -5.56 -8.97
N LEU A 117 -2.20 -5.48 -10.04
CA LEU A 117 -1.93 -4.23 -10.75
C LEU A 117 -2.85 -4.08 -11.94
N THR A 118 -3.31 -2.86 -12.16
CA THR A 118 -4.02 -2.50 -13.39
C THR A 118 -3.00 -2.27 -14.51
N ASN A 119 -3.49 -1.99 -15.70
CA ASN A 119 -2.62 -1.55 -16.80
C ASN A 119 -2.49 -0.02 -16.87
N LEU A 120 -2.94 0.68 -15.83
CA LEU A 120 -2.83 2.13 -15.73
C LEU A 120 -1.45 2.51 -15.20
N PRO A 121 -0.61 3.20 -16.03
CA PRO A 121 0.71 3.64 -15.57
C PRO A 121 0.61 4.64 -14.42
N VAL A 122 1.52 4.53 -13.45
CA VAL A 122 1.54 5.45 -12.30
C VAL A 122 1.80 6.89 -12.74
N SER A 123 2.48 7.10 -13.88
CA SER A 123 2.71 8.43 -14.41
C SER A 123 1.43 9.16 -14.81
N ARG A 124 0.32 8.46 -14.93
CA ARG A 124 -0.97 9.05 -15.24
C ARG A 124 -1.78 9.45 -14.02
N VAL A 125 -1.29 9.13 -12.85
CA VAL A 125 -1.95 9.50 -11.60
C VAL A 125 -1.50 10.90 -11.21
N ASN A 126 -2.46 11.77 -10.94
CA ASN A 126 -2.15 13.07 -10.39
C ASN A 126 -1.84 12.92 -8.91
N ASN A 127 -0.59 13.15 -8.55
CA ASN A 127 -0.17 13.10 -7.17
C ASN A 127 -0.55 14.36 -6.40
N ILE A 128 -1.67 14.95 -6.74
CA ILE A 128 -2.19 16.09 -5.97
C ILE A 128 -2.91 15.51 -4.77
N SER A 129 -2.18 15.36 -3.70
CA SER A 129 -2.79 14.95 -2.44
C SER A 129 -3.43 16.15 -1.79
N PRO A 130 -4.70 16.09 -1.46
CA PRO A 130 -5.30 17.12 -0.65
C PRO A 130 -4.56 17.20 0.68
N SER A 131 -4.16 18.36 1.09
CA SER A 131 -3.60 18.57 2.41
C SER A 131 -4.72 18.93 3.37
N GLY A 132 -4.74 18.26 4.49
CA GLY A 132 -5.70 18.52 5.54
C GLY A 132 -5.16 18.00 6.85
N SER A 133 -5.77 18.38 7.94
CA SER A 133 -5.30 17.97 9.27
C SER A 133 -5.37 16.45 9.48
N ASN A 134 -6.29 15.78 8.79
CA ASN A 134 -6.50 14.34 8.97
C ASN A 134 -5.97 13.51 7.81
N TRP A 135 -5.56 14.15 6.74
CA TRP A 135 -5.16 13.44 5.54
C TRP A 135 -4.15 14.27 4.77
N SER A 136 -3.02 14.48 5.40
CA SER A 136 -2.02 15.35 4.82
C SER A 136 -1.10 14.57 3.90
N GLY A 137 -1.28 14.81 2.62
CA GLY A 137 -0.29 14.45 1.64
C GLY A 137 -0.04 12.98 1.44
N SER A 138 -1.08 12.17 1.26
CA SER A 138 -0.90 10.76 0.93
C SER A 138 -0.47 10.63 -0.54
N VAL A 139 0.84 10.67 -0.78
CA VAL A 139 1.40 10.70 -2.13
C VAL A 139 1.22 9.38 -2.88
N GLY A 140 0.97 8.29 -2.18
CA GLY A 140 0.69 7.00 -2.81
C GLY A 140 -0.74 6.86 -3.32
N VAL A 141 -1.58 7.85 -3.12
CA VAL A 141 -3.01 7.81 -3.44
C VAL A 141 -3.34 8.96 -4.38
N ASP A 142 -4.20 8.66 -5.31
CA ASP A 142 -4.73 9.66 -6.24
C ASP A 142 -5.97 10.35 -5.63
#